data_3d4b661af74b7953fb07d7c5cc8465c6
#
_entry.id   3d4b661af74b7953fb07d7c5cc8465c6
#
_cell.length_a   1.000
_cell.length_b   1.000
_cell.length_c   1.000
_cell.angle_alpha   90.00
_cell.angle_beta   90.00
_cell.angle_gamma   90.00
#
_symmetry.space_group_name_H-M   'P 1'
#
loop_
_entity.id
_entity.type
_entity.pdbx_description
1 polymer ?
#
loop_
_entity_poly.entity_id
_entity_poly.type
_entity_poly.pdbx_seq_one_letter_code
_entity_poly.pdbx_strand_id
1 'polypeptide(L)'
;MSLTLVLGGARSGKSRYAQQAAEAHATQHDVTPTFIATAAPGDAEMADRILRHQADRGARWRTLEAPLALAEMLARLEAEDVAVIDCLTLWLSNSMAEEGGHAGRVEALVPALSACPARLWLVSNEVGWGIVPDNALARRFRDEAGHLHQAIASVADEAVLIVAGLPVMLKSRSPGR
;
A
#
# COMPACT_ATOMS: atom_id res chain seq x y z
N MET A 1 -7.55 -1.47 15.55
CA MET A 1 -6.47 -0.93 14.73
C MET A 1 -5.41 -1.98 14.48
N SER A 2 -5.02 -2.22 13.25
CA SER A 2 -3.86 -3.06 12.93
C SER A 2 -3.36 -2.73 11.51
N LEU A 3 -2.05 -2.58 11.37
CA LEU A 3 -1.38 -2.21 10.14
C LEU A 3 -0.42 -3.32 9.73
N THR A 4 -0.63 -3.89 8.53
CA THR A 4 0.26 -4.88 7.91
C THR A 4 0.91 -4.28 6.66
N LEU A 5 2.24 -4.17 6.64
CA LEU A 5 3.01 -3.82 5.45
C LEU A 5 3.29 -5.07 4.62
N VAL A 6 2.89 -5.06 3.33
CA VAL A 6 3.06 -6.18 2.40
C VAL A 6 4.01 -5.77 1.29
N LEU A 7 5.24 -6.27 1.37
CA LEU A 7 6.32 -6.00 0.42
C LEU A 7 6.47 -7.14 -0.59
N GLY A 8 7.12 -6.87 -1.70
CA GLY A 8 7.51 -7.88 -2.68
C GLY A 8 7.83 -7.29 -4.05
N GLY A 9 8.54 -8.05 -4.86
CA GLY A 9 8.88 -7.66 -6.23
C GLY A 9 7.67 -7.60 -7.17
N ALA A 10 7.88 -7.15 -8.39
CA ALA A 10 6.86 -7.17 -9.42
C ALA A 10 6.30 -8.60 -9.60
N ARG A 11 4.96 -8.73 -9.70
CA ARG A 11 4.25 -10.01 -9.90
C ARG A 11 4.54 -11.09 -8.83
N SER A 12 5.02 -10.70 -7.64
CA SER A 12 5.29 -11.64 -6.53
C SER A 12 4.03 -12.25 -5.89
N GLY A 13 2.83 -11.68 -6.15
CA GLY A 13 1.57 -12.10 -5.52
C GLY A 13 1.14 -11.26 -4.32
N LYS A 14 1.86 -10.17 -3.99
CA LYS A 14 1.59 -9.31 -2.81
C LYS A 14 0.17 -8.72 -2.79
N SER A 15 -0.34 -8.21 -3.93
CA SER A 15 -1.70 -7.65 -4.00
C SER A 15 -2.75 -8.73 -3.70
N ARG A 16 -2.58 -9.93 -4.27
CA ARG A 16 -3.46 -11.07 -4.01
C ARG A 16 -3.42 -11.48 -2.54
N TYR A 17 -2.23 -11.56 -1.94
CA TYR A 17 -2.08 -11.87 -0.52
C TYR A 17 -2.83 -10.86 0.36
N ALA A 18 -2.63 -9.55 0.13
CA ALA A 18 -3.28 -8.50 0.89
C ALA A 18 -4.81 -8.55 0.75
N GLN A 19 -5.32 -8.75 -0.48
CA GLN A 19 -6.76 -8.86 -0.74
C GLN A 19 -7.37 -10.08 -0.05
N GLN A 20 -6.76 -11.26 -0.17
CA GLN A 20 -7.25 -12.48 0.49
C GLN A 20 -7.28 -12.33 2.02
N ALA A 21 -6.24 -11.72 2.62
CA ALA A 21 -6.19 -11.47 4.05
C ALA A 21 -7.28 -10.47 4.49
N ALA A 22 -7.51 -9.40 3.73
CA ALA A 22 -8.55 -8.42 4.00
C ALA A 22 -9.96 -9.02 3.83
N GLU A 23 -10.19 -9.82 2.77
CA GLU A 23 -11.47 -10.52 2.56
C GLU A 23 -11.79 -11.50 3.66
N ALA A 24 -10.80 -12.29 4.11
CA ALA A 24 -10.98 -13.22 5.22
C ALA A 24 -11.39 -12.49 6.51
N HIS A 25 -10.71 -11.36 6.80
CA HIS A 25 -11.03 -10.54 7.96
C HIS A 25 -12.42 -9.90 7.83
N ALA A 26 -12.74 -9.30 6.68
CA ALA A 26 -14.02 -8.66 6.40
C ALA A 26 -15.20 -9.66 6.50
N THR A 27 -15.01 -10.89 6.02
CA THR A 27 -16.01 -11.96 6.11
C THR A 27 -16.26 -12.36 7.57
N GLN A 28 -15.22 -12.43 8.42
CA GLN A 28 -15.36 -12.78 9.84
C GLN A 28 -16.13 -11.70 10.62
N HIS A 29 -16.08 -10.45 10.19
CA HIS A 29 -16.69 -9.30 10.87
C HIS A 29 -17.94 -8.76 10.17
N ASP A 30 -18.38 -9.41 9.08
CA ASP A 30 -19.56 -9.03 8.26
C ASP A 30 -19.48 -7.57 7.75
N VAL A 31 -18.29 -7.18 7.28
CA VAL A 31 -18.04 -5.83 6.72
C VAL A 31 -17.64 -5.90 5.25
N THR A 32 -17.85 -4.80 4.52
CA THR A 32 -17.43 -4.66 3.12
C THR A 32 -16.00 -4.15 3.07
N PRO A 33 -15.04 -4.90 2.48
CA PRO A 33 -13.67 -4.42 2.37
C PRO A 33 -13.54 -3.26 1.37
N THR A 34 -12.62 -2.34 1.68
CA THR A 34 -12.32 -1.17 0.86
C THR A 34 -10.99 -1.34 0.16
N PHE A 35 -10.95 -1.09 -1.13
CA PHE A 35 -9.73 -0.99 -1.92
C PHE A 35 -9.39 0.47 -2.20
N ILE A 36 -8.25 0.94 -1.71
CA ILE A 36 -7.77 2.30 -1.94
C ILE A 36 -6.72 2.23 -3.06
N ALA A 37 -7.14 2.66 -4.26
CA ALA A 37 -6.30 2.70 -5.44
C ALA A 37 -5.44 3.97 -5.44
N THR A 38 -4.14 3.81 -5.62
CA THR A 38 -3.20 4.92 -5.72
C THR A 38 -2.73 5.16 -7.16
N ALA A 39 -3.12 4.31 -8.10
CA ALA A 39 -2.83 4.51 -9.50
C ALA A 39 -3.59 5.74 -10.02
N ALA A 40 -2.85 6.66 -10.66
CA ALA A 40 -3.46 7.68 -11.52
C ALA A 40 -3.54 7.11 -12.95
N PRO A 41 -4.65 7.29 -13.67
CA PRO A 41 -4.73 6.90 -15.08
C PRO A 41 -3.78 7.81 -15.89
N GLY A 42 -2.57 7.31 -16.16
CA GLY A 42 -1.56 8.08 -16.90
C GLY A 42 -1.57 7.80 -18.40
N ASP A 43 -1.77 6.54 -18.78
CA ASP A 43 -1.83 6.08 -20.16
C ASP A 43 -2.87 4.96 -20.35
N ALA A 44 -3.09 4.55 -21.60
CA ALA A 44 -4.08 3.52 -21.95
C ALA A 44 -3.73 2.15 -21.32
N GLU A 45 -2.44 1.80 -21.21
CA GLU A 45 -1.99 0.54 -20.60
C GLU A 45 -2.31 0.52 -19.11
N MET A 46 -2.10 1.63 -18.42
CA MET A 46 -2.42 1.77 -17.00
C MET A 46 -3.93 1.76 -16.76
N ALA A 47 -4.72 2.43 -17.63
CA ALA A 47 -6.18 2.41 -17.56
C ALA A 47 -6.72 0.98 -17.73
N ASP A 48 -6.26 0.22 -18.73
CA ASP A 48 -6.61 -1.18 -18.91
C ASP A 48 -6.22 -2.07 -17.72
N ARG A 49 -5.08 -1.80 -17.11
CA ARG A 49 -4.62 -2.51 -15.92
C ARG A 49 -5.51 -2.24 -14.73
N ILE A 50 -5.91 -1.00 -14.52
CA ILE A 50 -6.86 -0.60 -13.46
C ILE A 50 -8.20 -1.33 -13.66
N LEU A 51 -8.74 -1.33 -14.88
CA LEU A 51 -10.01 -2.00 -15.21
C LEU A 51 -9.94 -3.51 -14.95
N ARG A 52 -8.86 -4.19 -15.35
CA ARG A 52 -8.66 -5.62 -15.05
C ARG A 52 -8.61 -5.89 -13.54
N HIS A 53 -7.86 -5.11 -12.80
CA HIS A 53 -7.78 -5.24 -11.34
C HIS A 53 -9.13 -4.94 -10.65
N GLN A 54 -9.96 -4.06 -11.21
CA GLN A 54 -11.32 -3.84 -10.71
C GLN A 54 -12.23 -5.05 -11.01
N ALA A 55 -12.16 -5.60 -12.22
CA ALA A 55 -12.92 -6.78 -12.60
C ALA A 55 -12.56 -8.03 -11.78
N ASP A 56 -11.27 -8.23 -11.52
CA ASP A 56 -10.75 -9.37 -10.75
C ASP A 56 -11.20 -9.35 -9.28
N ARG A 57 -11.47 -8.16 -8.70
CA ARG A 57 -11.93 -8.02 -7.31
C ARG A 57 -13.41 -8.35 -7.12
N GLY A 58 -14.22 -8.24 -8.17
CA GLY A 58 -15.66 -8.49 -8.09
C GLY A 58 -16.44 -7.42 -7.30
N ALA A 59 -17.76 -7.63 -7.17
CA ALA A 59 -18.71 -6.65 -6.59
C ALA A 59 -18.64 -6.51 -5.06
N ARG A 60 -17.80 -7.28 -4.38
CA ARG A 60 -17.69 -7.28 -2.91
C ARG A 60 -16.85 -6.12 -2.35
N TRP A 61 -16.09 -5.42 -3.19
CA TRP A 61 -15.18 -4.38 -2.77
C TRP A 61 -15.73 -2.98 -3.04
N ARG A 62 -15.66 -2.09 -2.04
CA ARG A 62 -15.76 -0.65 -2.26
C ARG A 62 -14.41 -0.15 -2.77
N THR A 63 -14.36 0.55 -3.90
CA THR A 63 -13.15 1.16 -4.43
C THR A 63 -13.14 2.66 -4.18
N LEU A 64 -12.06 3.18 -3.61
CA LEU A 64 -11.77 4.59 -3.44
C LEU A 64 -10.46 4.93 -4.14
N GLU A 65 -10.31 6.15 -4.62
CA GLU A 65 -9.10 6.62 -5.30
C GLU A 65 -8.37 7.64 -4.45
N ALA A 66 -7.08 7.41 -4.23
CA ALA A 66 -6.21 8.31 -3.48
C ALA A 66 -4.81 8.39 -4.12
N PRO A 67 -4.70 8.91 -5.35
CA PRO A 67 -3.41 8.99 -6.04
C PRO A 67 -2.40 9.89 -5.33
N LEU A 68 -2.85 10.89 -4.56
CA LEU A 68 -2.03 11.83 -3.82
C LEU A 68 -2.50 12.01 -2.37
N ALA A 69 -3.79 12.20 -2.13
CA ALA A 69 -4.40 12.55 -0.83
C ALA A 69 -4.60 11.31 0.07
N LEU A 70 -3.52 10.50 0.27
CA LEU A 70 -3.64 9.25 1.02
C LEU A 70 -3.81 9.50 2.54
N ALA A 71 -3.12 10.49 3.10
CA ALA A 71 -3.26 10.82 4.52
C ALA A 71 -4.68 11.31 4.87
N GLU A 72 -5.27 12.15 4.01
CA GLU A 72 -6.64 12.65 4.14
C GLU A 72 -7.66 11.51 3.96
N MET A 73 -7.38 10.55 3.09
CA MET A 73 -8.21 9.36 2.91
C MET A 73 -8.21 8.49 4.17
N LEU A 74 -7.04 8.25 4.77
CA LEU A 74 -6.90 7.49 6.01
C LEU A 74 -7.66 8.12 7.17
N ALA A 75 -7.69 9.45 7.26
CA ALA A 75 -8.42 10.18 8.29
C ALA A 75 -9.95 10.04 8.22
N ARG A 76 -10.49 9.49 7.13
CA ARG A 76 -11.94 9.23 6.93
C ARG A 76 -12.34 7.80 7.23
N LEU A 77 -11.38 6.93 7.50
CA LEU A 77 -11.65 5.53 7.83
C LEU A 77 -12.01 5.39 9.31
N GLU A 78 -12.94 4.52 9.61
CA GLU A 78 -13.45 4.22 10.94
C GLU A 78 -12.89 2.88 11.45
N ALA A 79 -13.14 2.55 12.72
CA ALA A 79 -12.57 1.36 13.37
C ALA A 79 -13.06 0.04 12.76
N GLU A 80 -14.25 0.05 12.17
CA GLU A 80 -14.87 -1.10 11.49
C GLU A 80 -14.37 -1.29 10.06
N ASP A 81 -13.68 -0.28 9.49
CA ASP A 81 -13.21 -0.35 8.12
C ASP A 81 -12.04 -1.34 7.99
N VAL A 82 -12.11 -2.09 6.90
CA VAL A 82 -11.07 -3.03 6.44
C VAL A 82 -10.58 -2.54 5.09
N ALA A 83 -9.31 -2.17 4.96
CA ALA A 83 -8.82 -1.57 3.72
C ALA A 83 -7.50 -2.15 3.23
N VAL A 84 -7.39 -2.26 1.91
CA VAL A 84 -6.14 -2.54 1.17
C VAL A 84 -5.75 -1.30 0.39
N ILE A 85 -4.52 -0.82 0.57
CA ILE A 85 -3.92 0.28 -0.19
C ILE A 85 -2.93 -0.31 -1.19
N ASP A 86 -3.19 -0.16 -2.50
CA ASP A 86 -2.35 -0.72 -3.56
C ASP A 86 -2.10 0.32 -4.68
N CYS A 87 -0.86 0.85 -4.77
CA CYS A 87 0.31 0.56 -3.97
C CYS A 87 1.09 1.83 -3.59
N LEU A 88 1.86 1.76 -2.52
CA LEU A 88 2.67 2.89 -2.05
C LEU A 88 3.72 3.35 -3.06
N THR A 89 4.26 2.46 -3.89
CA THR A 89 5.22 2.83 -4.94
C THR A 89 4.60 3.71 -6.02
N LEU A 90 3.35 3.48 -6.41
CA LEU A 90 2.63 4.36 -7.34
C LEU A 90 2.29 5.69 -6.67
N TRP A 91 1.81 5.67 -5.44
CA TRP A 91 1.56 6.88 -4.66
C TRP A 91 2.83 7.75 -4.52
N LEU A 92 3.97 7.12 -4.21
CA LEU A 92 5.26 7.80 -4.11
C LEU A 92 5.67 8.41 -5.46
N SER A 93 5.53 7.66 -6.55
CA SER A 93 5.81 8.13 -7.91
C SER A 93 4.96 9.35 -8.28
N ASN A 94 3.65 9.30 -8.02
CA ASN A 94 2.74 10.42 -8.26
C ASN A 94 3.14 11.63 -7.41
N SER A 95 3.46 11.40 -6.14
CA SER A 95 3.89 12.45 -5.21
C SER A 95 5.19 13.13 -5.66
N MET A 96 6.15 12.36 -6.21
CA MET A 96 7.41 12.89 -6.73
C MET A 96 7.26 13.62 -8.07
N ALA A 97 6.25 13.29 -8.86
CA ALA A 97 5.96 13.94 -10.13
C ALA A 97 5.30 15.31 -9.95
N GLU A 98 4.70 15.56 -8.80
CA GLU A 98 4.01 16.81 -8.52
C GLU A 98 4.92 17.84 -7.85
N GLU A 99 4.96 19.05 -8.39
CA GLU A 99 5.82 20.12 -7.89
C GLU A 99 5.42 20.57 -6.47
N GLY A 100 6.39 20.66 -5.58
CA GLY A 100 6.28 21.35 -4.29
C GLY A 100 5.59 20.59 -3.15
N GLY A 101 4.94 19.43 -3.38
CA GLY A 101 4.14 18.76 -2.34
C GLY A 101 4.71 17.46 -1.77
N HIS A 102 5.78 16.93 -2.36
CA HIS A 102 6.28 15.58 -2.04
C HIS A 102 6.68 15.40 -0.57
N ALA A 103 7.54 16.25 -0.05
CA ALA A 103 8.06 16.11 1.33
C ALA A 103 6.92 16.13 2.38
N GLY A 104 6.00 17.09 2.27
CA GLY A 104 4.88 17.19 3.19
C GLY A 104 3.92 16.00 3.14
N ARG A 105 3.69 15.40 1.95
CA ARG A 105 2.87 14.20 1.83
C ARG A 105 3.52 12.98 2.49
N VAL A 106 4.82 12.79 2.29
CA VAL A 106 5.56 11.68 2.93
C VAL A 106 5.61 11.86 4.45
N GLU A 107 5.87 13.08 4.93
CA GLU A 107 5.86 13.41 6.37
C GLU A 107 4.49 13.20 7.02
N ALA A 108 3.40 13.52 6.32
CA ALA A 108 2.03 13.35 6.84
C ALA A 108 1.57 11.88 6.88
N LEU A 109 2.11 11.01 6.04
CA LEU A 109 1.60 9.64 5.87
C LEU A 109 1.80 8.77 7.10
N VAL A 110 2.99 8.76 7.70
CA VAL A 110 3.29 7.89 8.84
C VAL A 110 2.46 8.24 10.08
N PRO A 111 2.30 9.52 10.47
CA PRO A 111 1.36 9.91 11.51
C PRO A 111 -0.10 9.52 11.20
N ALA A 112 -0.55 9.70 9.94
CA ALA A 112 -1.91 9.32 9.52
C ALA A 112 -2.15 7.81 9.63
N LEU A 113 -1.17 6.98 9.23
CA LEU A 113 -1.22 5.53 9.42
C LEU A 113 -1.29 5.14 10.90
N SER A 114 -0.50 5.79 11.74
CA SER A 114 -0.48 5.52 13.19
C SER A 114 -1.77 5.94 13.89
N ALA A 115 -2.46 6.95 13.38
CA ALA A 115 -3.72 7.45 13.94
C ALA A 115 -4.96 6.73 13.38
N CYS A 116 -4.84 6.05 12.22
CA CYS A 116 -5.96 5.41 11.55
C CYS A 116 -6.50 4.24 12.39
N PRO A 117 -7.77 4.22 12.76
CA PRO A 117 -8.33 3.17 13.61
C PRO A 117 -8.65 1.89 12.84
N ALA A 118 -8.68 1.92 11.51
CA ALA A 118 -9.07 0.83 10.63
C ALA A 118 -8.07 -0.35 10.63
N ARG A 119 -8.47 -1.49 10.07
CA ARG A 119 -7.60 -2.61 9.73
C ARG A 119 -7.00 -2.41 8.33
N LEU A 120 -5.67 -2.26 8.23
CA LEU A 120 -5.00 -1.87 7.00
C LEU A 120 -3.99 -2.91 6.51
N TRP A 121 -3.98 -3.14 5.19
CA TRP A 121 -2.90 -3.80 4.45
C TRP A 121 -2.33 -2.80 3.43
N LEU A 122 -1.07 -2.43 3.61
CA LEU A 122 -0.34 -1.56 2.69
C LEU A 122 0.53 -2.38 1.76
N VAL A 123 0.24 -2.32 0.47
CA VAL A 123 1.03 -3.01 -0.56
C VAL A 123 2.10 -2.08 -1.12
N SER A 124 3.34 -2.56 -1.20
CA SER A 124 4.43 -1.82 -1.84
C SER A 124 5.37 -2.73 -2.62
N ASN A 125 5.91 -2.21 -3.74
CA ASN A 125 6.96 -2.94 -4.45
C ASN A 125 8.31 -2.75 -3.76
N GLU A 126 9.05 -3.85 -3.60
CA GLU A 126 10.46 -3.78 -3.29
C GLU A 126 11.24 -3.47 -4.57
N VAL A 127 11.93 -2.32 -4.59
CA VAL A 127 12.65 -1.79 -5.77
C VAL A 127 14.15 -1.61 -5.52
N GLY A 128 14.63 -1.96 -4.32
CA GLY A 128 16.01 -1.75 -3.88
C GLY A 128 17.00 -2.86 -4.22
N TRP A 129 16.54 -4.04 -4.61
CA TRP A 129 17.39 -5.24 -4.75
C TRP A 129 18.01 -5.43 -6.13
N GLY A 130 17.77 -4.52 -7.07
CA GLY A 130 18.36 -4.54 -8.40
C GLY A 130 19.71 -3.84 -8.48
N ILE A 131 20.28 -3.83 -9.70
CA ILE A 131 21.46 -3.03 -10.02
C ILE A 131 21.12 -1.56 -9.82
N VAL A 132 22.10 -0.77 -9.37
CA VAL A 132 21.94 0.69 -9.19
C VAL A 132 21.53 1.33 -10.52
N PRO A 133 20.39 2.05 -10.58
CA PRO A 133 19.93 2.69 -11.80
C PRO A 133 20.93 3.74 -12.31
N ASP A 134 21.06 3.84 -13.62
CA ASP A 134 21.95 4.82 -14.28
C ASP A 134 21.43 6.26 -14.25
N ASN A 135 20.09 6.46 -14.17
CA ASN A 135 19.50 7.79 -14.09
C ASN A 135 19.23 8.25 -12.64
N ALA A 136 19.37 9.56 -12.40
CA ALA A 136 19.27 10.16 -11.07
C ALA A 136 17.85 10.06 -10.48
N LEU A 137 16.79 10.17 -11.29
CA LEU A 137 15.40 10.09 -10.82
C LEU A 137 15.09 8.69 -10.28
N ALA A 138 15.50 7.64 -11.00
CA ALA A 138 15.28 6.27 -10.54
C ALA A 138 16.07 5.95 -9.27
N ARG A 139 17.29 6.48 -9.10
CA ARG A 139 18.04 6.35 -7.85
C ARG A 139 17.32 7.04 -6.69
N ARG A 140 16.87 8.28 -6.90
CA ARG A 140 16.10 9.02 -5.90
C ARG A 140 14.82 8.28 -5.52
N PHE A 141 14.05 7.81 -6.50
CA PHE A 141 12.82 7.03 -6.25
C PHE A 141 13.09 5.78 -5.42
N ARG A 142 14.15 5.02 -5.75
CA ARG A 142 14.56 3.83 -5.01
C ARG A 142 14.90 4.16 -3.55
N ASP A 143 15.67 5.24 -3.34
CA ASP A 143 16.12 5.64 -2.01
C ASP A 143 14.94 6.15 -1.17
N GLU A 144 14.04 6.97 -1.74
CA GLU A 144 12.80 7.43 -1.10
C GLU A 144 11.85 6.27 -0.76
N ALA A 145 11.72 5.28 -1.66
CA ALA A 145 10.93 4.09 -1.38
C ALA A 145 11.49 3.29 -0.20
N GLY A 146 12.81 3.14 -0.13
CA GLY A 146 13.47 2.48 0.99
C GLY A 146 13.25 3.19 2.33
N HIS A 147 13.39 4.51 2.36
CA HIS A 147 13.12 5.33 3.55
C HIS A 147 11.65 5.22 3.97
N LEU A 148 10.71 5.31 3.02
CA LEU A 148 9.28 5.17 3.28
C LEU A 148 8.95 3.79 3.87
N HIS A 149 9.51 2.72 3.31
CA HIS A 149 9.31 1.35 3.82
C HIS A 149 9.81 1.22 5.27
N GLN A 150 10.98 1.75 5.60
CA GLN A 150 11.52 1.72 6.96
C GLN A 150 10.62 2.49 7.93
N ALA A 151 10.19 3.70 7.54
CA ALA A 151 9.31 4.53 8.36
C ALA A 151 7.97 3.83 8.65
N ILE A 152 7.34 3.24 7.62
CA ILE A 152 6.08 2.51 7.78
C ILE A 152 6.28 1.21 8.58
N ALA A 153 7.36 0.46 8.32
CA ALA A 153 7.66 -0.77 9.06
C ALA A 153 7.88 -0.51 10.55
N SER A 154 8.36 0.69 10.93
CA SER A 154 8.53 1.05 12.34
C SER A 154 7.20 1.10 13.09
N VAL A 155 6.12 1.60 12.46
CA VAL A 155 4.78 1.77 13.03
C VAL A 155 3.83 0.60 12.72
N ALA A 156 4.13 -0.22 11.72
CA ALA A 156 3.33 -1.38 11.36
C ALA A 156 3.36 -2.45 12.48
N ASP A 157 2.23 -3.12 12.71
CA ASP A 157 2.15 -4.29 13.61
C ASP A 157 2.82 -5.51 12.99
N GLU A 158 2.68 -5.66 11.67
CA GLU A 158 3.23 -6.76 10.89
C GLU A 158 3.90 -6.26 9.62
N ALA A 159 4.96 -6.94 9.19
CA ALA A 159 5.56 -6.75 7.88
C ALA A 159 5.83 -8.12 7.24
N VAL A 160 5.39 -8.27 5.99
CA VAL A 160 5.48 -9.53 5.23
C VAL A 160 6.13 -9.27 3.89
N LEU A 161 7.08 -10.10 3.52
CA LEU A 161 7.67 -10.12 2.18
C LEU A 161 7.07 -11.26 1.37
N ILE A 162 6.54 -10.96 0.19
CA ILE A 162 5.98 -11.97 -0.71
C ILE A 162 7.01 -12.33 -1.79
N VAL A 163 7.43 -13.58 -1.80
CA VAL A 163 8.35 -14.15 -2.78
C VAL A 163 7.70 -15.37 -3.43
N ALA A 164 7.56 -15.37 -4.74
CA ALA A 164 6.94 -16.48 -5.50
C ALA A 164 5.55 -16.89 -4.98
N GLY A 165 4.76 -15.93 -4.52
CA GLY A 165 3.42 -16.16 -3.93
C GLY A 165 3.43 -16.63 -2.48
N LEU A 166 4.60 -16.83 -1.87
CA LEU A 166 4.76 -17.32 -0.51
C LEU A 166 5.09 -16.16 0.46
N PRO A 167 4.43 -16.06 1.63
CA PRO A 167 4.73 -15.05 2.62
C PRO A 167 5.96 -15.41 3.47
N VAL A 168 6.86 -14.46 3.64
CA VAL A 168 7.96 -14.49 4.61
C VAL A 168 7.70 -13.41 5.64
N MET A 169 7.47 -13.78 6.89
CA MET A 169 7.23 -12.82 7.97
C MET A 169 8.53 -12.10 8.34
N LEU A 170 8.57 -10.78 8.18
CA LEU A 170 9.69 -9.92 8.56
C LEU A 170 9.51 -9.33 9.96
N LYS A 171 8.26 -8.98 10.31
CA LYS A 171 7.86 -8.46 11.62
C LYS A 171 6.52 -9.07 11.98
N SER A 172 6.41 -9.69 13.14
CA SER A 172 5.17 -10.19 13.69
C SER A 172 4.72 -9.30 14.86
N ARG A 173 3.40 -9.24 15.06
CA ARG A 173 2.82 -8.59 16.24
C ARG A 173 3.40 -9.23 17.50
N SER A 174 4.03 -8.42 18.37
CA SER A 174 4.48 -8.93 19.67
C SER A 174 3.26 -9.35 20.48
N PRO A 175 3.22 -10.58 21.04
CA PRO A 175 2.17 -10.94 21.97
C PRO A 175 2.32 -10.07 23.21
N GLY A 176 1.41 -9.11 23.44
CA GLY A 176 1.32 -8.35 24.68
C GLY A 176 1.59 -6.84 24.63
N ARG A 177 1.10 -6.15 23.60
CA ARG A 177 0.85 -4.70 23.72
C ARG A 177 -0.62 -4.40 23.48
#